data_78813751833a9b4981e85a98bf49926d
#
_entry.id   78813751833a9b4981e85a98bf49926d
#
_cell.length_a   1.000
_cell.length_b   1.000
_cell.length_c   1.000
_cell.angle_alpha   90.00
_cell.angle_beta   90.00
_cell.angle_gamma   90.00
#
_symmetry.space_group_name_H-M   'P 1'
#
loop_
_entity.id
_entity.type
_entity.pdbx_description
1 polymer ?
#
loop_
_entity_poly.entity_id
_entity_poly.type
_entity_poly.pdbx_seq_one_letter_code
_entity_poly.pdbx_strand_id
1 'polypeptide(L)'
;EIKKIEEEYAKTETPVVSNNSAHRWTPDVPMVVPELNPEHLEVIADQKKRLGTTRGFIVVKPNCSIQSYTPALHALKKAGYEPKTVVATTYQAISGAGKTFKDWPEMEHNIIPFIGGEEEKSEQEPLRIWGHVENGQIVKAEGPVITTQCIRVPVQDGHTAAVFMTFEEGKKPSKEEIIRVWREFSGMPQELGLPNAPKHFIQYLEEDNRPQVSLDVNYENGFGVSLGRLREDTVFDYKFVGLSHNTVRGAAGGAVLIAELLKAKGYITAK
;
A
#
# COMPACT_ATOMS: atom_id res chain seq x y z
N GLU A 1 1.37 8.26 -22.89
CA GLU A 1 2.45 9.27 -22.85
C GLU A 1 3.41 9.01 -21.69
N ILE A 2 2.93 8.93 -20.44
CA ILE A 2 3.78 8.72 -19.24
C ILE A 2 4.65 7.46 -19.36
N LYS A 3 4.10 6.31 -19.78
CA LYS A 3 4.90 5.09 -19.98
C LYS A 3 6.12 5.31 -20.84
N LYS A 4 5.96 6.04 -21.95
CA LYS A 4 7.05 6.35 -22.86
C LYS A 4 8.10 7.24 -22.20
N ILE A 5 7.68 8.26 -21.48
CA ILE A 5 8.58 9.18 -20.77
C ILE A 5 9.41 8.42 -19.72
N GLU A 6 8.78 7.59 -18.90
CA GLU A 6 9.47 6.80 -17.88
C GLU A 6 10.46 5.80 -18.51
N GLU A 7 10.10 5.14 -19.61
CA GLU A 7 11.01 4.26 -20.36
C GLU A 7 12.18 5.02 -21.02
N GLU A 8 11.93 6.21 -21.55
CA GLU A 8 12.98 7.07 -22.10
C GLU A 8 13.98 7.47 -21.02
N TYR A 9 13.51 7.87 -19.82
CA TYR A 9 14.40 8.13 -18.69
C TYR A 9 15.20 6.88 -18.29
N ALA A 10 14.55 5.73 -18.16
CA ALA A 10 15.25 4.49 -17.84
C ALA A 10 16.35 4.15 -18.88
N LYS A 11 16.07 4.36 -20.17
CA LYS A 11 17.05 4.16 -21.26
C LYS A 11 18.26 5.12 -21.22
N THR A 12 18.18 6.23 -20.49
CA THR A 12 19.34 7.07 -20.20
C THR A 12 20.21 6.54 -19.05
N GLU A 13 20.02 5.29 -18.65
CA GLU A 13 20.66 4.65 -17.50
C GLU A 13 20.30 5.27 -16.16
N THR A 14 19.11 5.89 -16.08
CA THR A 14 18.57 6.52 -14.87
C THR A 14 17.50 5.62 -14.24
N PRO A 15 17.69 5.13 -13.00
CA PRO A 15 16.62 4.47 -12.25
C PRO A 15 15.42 5.41 -12.01
N VAL A 16 14.22 4.92 -12.27
CA VAL A 16 12.97 5.67 -12.10
C VAL A 16 12.15 5.04 -10.98
N VAL A 17 11.81 5.81 -9.96
CA VAL A 17 10.83 5.43 -8.93
C VAL A 17 9.61 6.32 -9.11
N SER A 18 8.49 5.72 -9.51
CA SER A 18 7.31 6.46 -9.93
C SER A 18 6.11 6.28 -9.01
N ASN A 19 5.41 7.40 -8.74
CA ASN A 19 4.07 7.40 -8.14
C ASN A 19 2.95 7.22 -9.16
N ASN A 20 3.26 7.34 -10.47
CA ASN A 20 2.26 7.26 -11.53
C ASN A 20 1.72 5.83 -11.67
N SER A 21 0.47 5.71 -12.09
CA SER A 21 -0.17 4.40 -12.29
C SER A 21 0.16 3.75 -13.62
N ALA A 22 0.84 4.46 -14.53
CA ALA A 22 1.04 4.02 -15.91
C ALA A 22 1.69 2.63 -16.04
N HIS A 23 2.73 2.36 -15.26
CA HIS A 23 3.46 1.09 -15.29
C HIS A 23 3.03 0.06 -14.23
N ARG A 24 2.01 0.33 -13.41
CA ARG A 24 1.60 -0.61 -12.34
C ARG A 24 1.24 -2.00 -12.83
N TRP A 25 0.78 -2.11 -14.08
CA TRP A 25 0.39 -3.39 -14.70
C TRP A 25 1.36 -3.86 -15.80
N THR A 26 2.48 -3.19 -15.99
CA THR A 26 3.53 -3.69 -16.89
C THR A 26 4.18 -4.92 -16.26
N PRO A 27 4.24 -6.07 -16.97
CA PRO A 27 4.57 -7.35 -16.36
C PRO A 27 5.90 -7.39 -15.63
N ASP A 28 6.95 -6.75 -16.20
CA ASP A 28 8.30 -6.70 -15.67
C ASP A 28 8.64 -5.43 -14.86
N VAL A 29 7.62 -4.64 -14.53
CA VAL A 29 7.79 -3.46 -13.64
C VAL A 29 7.28 -3.81 -12.25
N PRO A 30 8.15 -3.83 -11.22
CA PRO A 30 7.73 -4.14 -9.87
C PRO A 30 6.94 -2.99 -9.27
N MET A 31 5.75 -3.31 -8.74
CA MET A 31 4.93 -2.42 -7.92
C MET A 31 5.17 -2.79 -6.47
N VAL A 32 5.83 -1.90 -5.71
CA VAL A 32 6.43 -2.26 -4.43
C VAL A 32 5.85 -1.47 -3.26
N VAL A 33 5.54 -2.19 -2.19
CA VAL A 33 5.45 -1.68 -0.82
C VAL A 33 6.64 -2.30 -0.08
N PRO A 34 7.64 -1.52 0.34
CA PRO A 34 8.91 -2.04 0.82
C PRO A 34 8.82 -3.08 1.95
N GLU A 35 7.83 -2.97 2.82
CA GLU A 35 7.61 -3.90 3.92
C GLU A 35 6.88 -5.18 3.50
N LEU A 36 6.24 -5.20 2.32
CA LEU A 36 5.33 -6.27 1.94
C LEU A 36 5.94 -7.22 0.88
N ASN A 37 6.49 -6.67 -0.19
CA ASN A 37 6.90 -7.45 -1.36
C ASN A 37 8.25 -7.02 -1.98
N PRO A 38 9.32 -6.83 -1.18
CA PRO A 38 10.63 -6.43 -1.67
C PRO A 38 11.26 -7.45 -2.64
N GLU A 39 10.82 -8.71 -2.62
CA GLU A 39 11.25 -9.77 -3.54
C GLU A 39 10.86 -9.50 -5.00
N HIS A 40 9.80 -8.74 -5.25
CA HIS A 40 9.42 -8.35 -6.61
C HIS A 40 10.50 -7.53 -7.34
N LEU A 41 11.45 -6.94 -6.61
CA LEU A 41 12.60 -6.24 -7.20
C LEU A 41 13.48 -7.16 -8.08
N GLU A 42 13.41 -8.47 -7.89
CA GLU A 42 14.17 -9.43 -8.70
C GLU A 42 13.83 -9.33 -10.20
N VAL A 43 12.60 -8.95 -10.55
CA VAL A 43 12.17 -8.77 -11.94
C VAL A 43 12.91 -7.66 -12.67
N ILE A 44 13.60 -6.77 -11.96
CA ILE A 44 14.39 -5.67 -12.54
C ILE A 44 15.46 -6.20 -13.50
N ALA A 45 16.02 -7.37 -13.24
CA ALA A 45 17.01 -7.99 -14.13
C ALA A 45 16.45 -8.26 -15.54
N ASP A 46 15.21 -8.75 -15.61
CA ASP A 46 14.53 -9.03 -16.87
C ASP A 46 14.01 -7.74 -17.54
N GLN A 47 13.55 -6.79 -16.75
CA GLN A 47 13.18 -5.47 -17.25
C GLN A 47 14.37 -4.77 -17.94
N LYS A 48 15.57 -4.81 -17.34
CA LYS A 48 16.78 -4.24 -17.95
C LYS A 48 17.11 -4.89 -19.29
N LYS A 49 16.94 -6.21 -19.42
CA LYS A 49 17.10 -6.91 -20.71
C LYS A 49 16.15 -6.36 -21.77
N ARG A 50 14.87 -6.20 -21.42
CA ARG A 50 13.85 -5.64 -22.33
C ARG A 50 14.14 -4.20 -22.73
N LEU A 51 14.58 -3.37 -21.79
CA LEU A 51 14.89 -1.96 -22.02
C LEU A 51 16.24 -1.75 -22.73
N GLY A 52 17.13 -2.75 -22.73
CA GLY A 52 18.49 -2.64 -23.24
C GLY A 52 19.39 -1.78 -22.34
N THR A 53 19.16 -1.80 -21.01
CA THR A 53 19.89 -0.99 -20.04
C THR A 53 20.77 -1.84 -19.13
N THR A 54 21.75 -1.22 -18.51
CA THR A 54 22.60 -1.84 -17.48
C THR A 54 22.27 -1.31 -16.08
N ARG A 55 21.85 -0.05 -15.97
CA ARG A 55 21.55 0.64 -14.71
C ARG A 55 20.12 1.17 -14.63
N GLY A 56 19.56 1.60 -15.76
CA GLY A 56 18.23 2.18 -15.83
C GLY A 56 17.14 1.12 -15.68
N PHE A 57 16.14 1.43 -14.89
CA PHE A 57 14.95 0.61 -14.67
C PHE A 57 13.82 1.47 -14.10
N ILE A 58 12.63 0.89 -14.01
CA ILE A 58 11.43 1.53 -13.46
C ILE A 58 10.90 0.66 -12.33
N VAL A 59 10.60 1.29 -11.19
CA VAL A 59 9.84 0.73 -10.07
C VAL A 59 8.68 1.65 -9.76
N VAL A 60 7.50 1.10 -9.51
CA VAL A 60 6.32 1.90 -9.22
C VAL A 60 5.78 1.66 -7.83
N LYS A 61 5.19 2.69 -7.27
CA LYS A 61 4.46 2.64 -6.02
C LYS A 61 2.97 2.34 -6.30
N PRO A 62 2.31 1.51 -5.48
CA PRO A 62 0.87 1.26 -5.61
C PRO A 62 0.01 2.46 -5.20
N ASN A 63 -1.31 2.31 -5.35
CA ASN A 63 -2.30 3.29 -4.95
C ASN A 63 -2.18 3.67 -3.46
N CYS A 64 -2.52 4.93 -3.13
CA CYS A 64 -2.44 5.44 -1.77
C CYS A 64 -3.51 4.85 -0.84
N SER A 65 -4.70 4.54 -1.34
CA SER A 65 -5.81 4.08 -0.51
C SER A 65 -5.56 2.71 0.11
N ILE A 66 -4.89 1.81 -0.62
CA ILE A 66 -4.62 0.45 -0.14
C ILE A 66 -3.65 0.41 1.05
N GLN A 67 -2.87 1.47 1.28
CA GLN A 67 -1.93 1.54 2.41
C GLN A 67 -2.63 1.51 3.77
N SER A 68 -3.91 1.88 3.84
CA SER A 68 -4.68 1.88 5.08
C SER A 68 -5.14 0.48 5.54
N TYR A 69 -5.10 -0.54 4.67
CA TYR A 69 -5.60 -1.88 5.03
C TYR A 69 -4.73 -3.04 4.51
N THR A 70 -4.08 -2.91 3.36
CA THR A 70 -3.25 -4.00 2.81
C THR A 70 -2.13 -4.45 3.74
N PRO A 71 -1.41 -3.55 4.47
CA PRO A 71 -0.42 -3.97 5.46
C PRO A 71 -0.98 -4.85 6.57
N ALA A 72 -2.18 -4.55 7.07
CA ALA A 72 -2.85 -5.34 8.10
C ALA A 72 -3.15 -6.77 7.60
N LEU A 73 -3.68 -6.89 6.39
CA LEU A 73 -3.99 -8.18 5.77
C LEU A 73 -2.72 -8.96 5.42
N HIS A 74 -1.66 -8.27 4.96
CA HIS A 74 -0.37 -8.89 4.66
C HIS A 74 0.28 -9.47 5.92
N ALA A 75 0.26 -8.74 7.04
CA ALA A 75 0.78 -9.25 8.30
C ALA A 75 0.11 -10.56 8.72
N LEU A 76 -1.21 -10.65 8.57
CA LEU A 76 -1.96 -11.87 8.83
C LEU A 76 -1.58 -13.00 7.87
N LYS A 77 -1.53 -12.71 6.56
CA LYS A 77 -1.11 -13.67 5.53
C LYS A 77 0.29 -14.23 5.82
N LYS A 78 1.24 -13.35 6.16
CA LYS A 78 2.62 -13.76 6.51
C LYS A 78 2.68 -14.62 7.77
N ALA A 79 1.76 -14.41 8.71
CA ALA A 79 1.63 -15.24 9.91
C ALA A 79 0.87 -16.56 9.69
N GLY A 80 0.42 -16.84 8.46
CA GLY A 80 -0.33 -18.05 8.11
C GLY A 80 -1.85 -17.94 8.24
N TYR A 81 -2.36 -16.74 8.52
CA TYR A 81 -3.80 -16.45 8.61
C TYR A 81 -4.26 -15.70 7.36
N GLU A 82 -4.50 -16.42 6.28
CA GLU A 82 -4.90 -15.81 5.01
C GLU A 82 -6.41 -15.50 4.99
N PRO A 83 -6.80 -14.21 4.85
CA PRO A 83 -8.20 -13.86 4.63
C PRO A 83 -8.71 -14.47 3.31
N LYS A 84 -9.94 -14.96 3.31
CA LYS A 84 -10.63 -15.51 2.13
C LYS A 84 -11.38 -14.42 1.37
N THR A 85 -12.11 -13.59 2.10
CA THR A 85 -12.90 -12.49 1.54
C THR A 85 -12.64 -11.21 2.33
N VAL A 86 -12.50 -10.11 1.61
CA VAL A 86 -12.30 -8.78 2.19
C VAL A 86 -13.29 -7.81 1.55
N VAL A 87 -14.01 -7.09 2.38
CA VAL A 87 -14.84 -5.95 1.98
C VAL A 87 -14.26 -4.70 2.61
N ALA A 88 -13.90 -3.71 1.81
CA ALA A 88 -13.32 -2.48 2.31
C ALA A 88 -14.02 -1.25 1.76
N THR A 89 -14.42 -0.34 2.63
CA THR A 89 -14.84 1.01 2.24
C THR A 89 -13.73 1.98 2.60
N THR A 90 -13.21 2.69 1.61
CA THR A 90 -12.16 3.69 1.82
C THR A 90 -12.77 5.10 1.86
N TYR A 91 -12.40 5.86 2.88
CA TYR A 91 -12.73 7.27 3.07
C TYR A 91 -11.48 8.08 2.73
N GLN A 92 -11.49 8.68 1.53
CA GLN A 92 -10.28 9.26 0.95
C GLN A 92 -10.24 10.78 1.07
N ALA A 93 -9.17 11.30 1.64
CA ALA A 93 -8.87 12.71 1.80
C ALA A 93 -8.73 13.44 0.45
N ILE A 94 -9.04 14.74 0.44
CA ILE A 94 -9.04 15.58 -0.76
C ILE A 94 -7.64 15.78 -1.36
N SER A 95 -6.59 15.73 -0.55
CA SER A 95 -5.21 15.80 -1.05
C SER A 95 -4.83 14.63 -1.97
N GLY A 96 -5.55 13.50 -1.89
CA GLY A 96 -5.44 12.41 -2.86
C GLY A 96 -5.82 12.80 -4.30
N ALA A 97 -6.63 13.86 -4.46
CA ALA A 97 -6.93 14.49 -5.74
C ALA A 97 -5.99 15.66 -6.09
N GLY A 98 -4.94 15.89 -5.30
CA GLY A 98 -4.06 17.05 -5.45
C GLY A 98 -4.72 18.37 -5.10
N LYS A 99 -5.73 18.36 -4.22
CA LYS A 99 -6.55 19.52 -3.86
C LYS A 99 -6.41 19.86 -2.38
N THR A 100 -6.65 21.14 -2.08
CA THR A 100 -6.90 21.66 -0.73
C THR A 100 -8.34 22.16 -0.64
N PHE A 101 -8.85 22.45 0.55
CA PHE A 101 -10.17 23.09 0.68
C PHE A 101 -10.24 24.47 0.01
N LYS A 102 -9.10 25.17 -0.10
CA LYS A 102 -9.03 26.42 -0.85
C LYS A 102 -9.28 26.23 -2.34
N ASP A 103 -8.77 25.12 -2.90
CA ASP A 103 -8.91 24.81 -4.34
C ASP A 103 -10.18 24.03 -4.64
N TRP A 104 -10.83 23.50 -3.62
CA TRP A 104 -12.05 22.69 -3.74
C TRP A 104 -13.01 22.93 -2.57
N PRO A 105 -13.55 24.17 -2.44
CA PRO A 105 -14.42 24.54 -1.32
C PRO A 105 -15.72 23.74 -1.27
N GLU A 106 -16.21 23.19 -2.42
CA GLU A 106 -17.41 22.37 -2.47
C GLU A 106 -17.29 21.04 -1.72
N MET A 107 -16.06 20.69 -1.31
CA MET A 107 -15.84 19.52 -0.46
C MET A 107 -16.12 19.78 1.02
N GLU A 108 -16.18 21.04 1.46
CA GLU A 108 -16.59 21.33 2.83
C GLU A 108 -18.02 20.83 3.07
N HIS A 109 -18.19 20.01 4.11
CA HIS A 109 -19.48 19.41 4.47
C HIS A 109 -20.07 18.47 3.39
N ASN A 110 -19.27 17.95 2.46
CA ASN A 110 -19.72 17.11 1.35
C ASN A 110 -19.01 15.76 1.30
N ILE A 111 -19.70 14.74 0.79
CA ILE A 111 -19.18 13.40 0.49
C ILE A 111 -19.48 13.07 -0.96
N ILE A 112 -18.46 12.61 -1.71
CA ILE A 112 -18.65 12.16 -3.10
C ILE A 112 -18.48 10.63 -3.12
N PRO A 113 -19.52 9.86 -3.48
CA PRO A 113 -19.50 8.38 -3.42
C PRO A 113 -18.84 7.74 -4.64
N PHE A 114 -17.97 8.47 -5.33
CA PHE A 114 -17.30 8.00 -6.54
C PHE A 114 -15.92 8.65 -6.71
N ILE A 115 -14.93 7.82 -6.94
CA ILE A 115 -13.59 8.24 -7.35
C ILE A 115 -13.16 7.38 -8.53
N GLY A 116 -13.01 7.99 -9.72
CA GLY A 116 -12.81 7.26 -10.97
C GLY A 116 -11.64 6.28 -10.95
N GLY A 117 -11.92 4.98 -11.16
CA GLY A 117 -10.94 3.90 -11.21
C GLY A 117 -10.30 3.51 -9.88
N GLU A 118 -10.74 4.07 -8.74
CA GLU A 118 -10.14 3.75 -7.45
C GLU A 118 -10.57 2.38 -6.91
N GLU A 119 -11.81 1.97 -7.14
CA GLU A 119 -12.31 0.67 -6.70
C GLU A 119 -11.53 -0.47 -7.35
N GLU A 120 -11.39 -0.44 -8.68
CA GLU A 120 -10.59 -1.45 -9.40
C GLU A 120 -9.14 -1.52 -8.90
N LYS A 121 -8.49 -0.38 -8.68
CA LYS A 121 -7.13 -0.34 -8.11
C LYS A 121 -7.10 -0.94 -6.70
N SER A 122 -8.06 -0.59 -5.87
CA SER A 122 -8.16 -1.06 -4.49
C SER A 122 -8.41 -2.56 -4.39
N GLU A 123 -9.10 -3.14 -5.37
CA GLU A 123 -9.36 -4.58 -5.46
C GLU A 123 -8.19 -5.38 -6.04
N GLN A 124 -7.51 -4.83 -7.05
CA GLN A 124 -6.55 -5.59 -7.86
C GLN A 124 -5.09 -5.37 -7.44
N GLU A 125 -4.72 -4.17 -6.99
CA GLU A 125 -3.32 -3.90 -6.63
C GLU A 125 -2.82 -4.73 -5.44
N PRO A 126 -3.60 -4.98 -4.37
CA PRO A 126 -3.18 -5.91 -3.32
C PRO A 126 -2.84 -7.30 -3.84
N LEU A 127 -3.61 -7.83 -4.78
CA LEU A 127 -3.35 -9.14 -5.38
C LEU A 127 -2.05 -9.17 -6.16
N ARG A 128 -1.68 -8.05 -6.84
CA ARG A 128 -0.39 -7.95 -7.50
C ARG A 128 0.77 -7.86 -6.50
N ILE A 129 0.59 -7.16 -5.38
CA ILE A 129 1.58 -7.10 -4.28
C ILE A 129 1.80 -8.49 -3.68
N TRP A 130 0.75 -9.30 -3.54
CA TRP A 130 0.84 -10.68 -3.05
C TRP A 130 1.15 -11.72 -4.13
N GLY A 131 1.41 -11.27 -5.34
CA GLY A 131 1.87 -12.12 -6.43
C GLY A 131 3.30 -12.62 -6.24
N HIS A 132 3.83 -13.22 -7.27
CA HIS A 132 5.21 -13.72 -7.28
C HIS A 132 5.87 -13.44 -8.64
N VAL A 133 7.19 -13.52 -8.67
CA VAL A 133 7.96 -13.42 -9.91
C VAL A 133 8.03 -14.80 -10.57
N GLU A 134 7.60 -14.88 -11.82
CA GLU A 134 7.66 -16.07 -12.64
C GLU A 134 8.05 -15.71 -14.08
N ASN A 135 9.06 -16.38 -14.64
CA ASN A 135 9.54 -16.16 -16.01
C ASN A 135 9.81 -14.67 -16.33
N GLY A 136 10.39 -13.92 -15.40
CA GLY A 136 10.72 -12.50 -15.57
C GLY A 136 9.52 -11.56 -15.56
N GLN A 137 8.40 -12.00 -15.03
CA GLN A 137 7.17 -11.23 -14.90
C GLN A 137 6.55 -11.40 -13.51
N ILE A 138 5.72 -10.45 -13.11
CA ILE A 138 4.97 -10.53 -11.86
C ILE A 138 3.59 -11.12 -12.17
N VAL A 139 3.34 -12.32 -11.64
CA VAL A 139 2.06 -13.01 -11.70
C VAL A 139 1.24 -12.64 -10.46
N LYS A 140 0.02 -12.19 -10.70
CA LYS A 140 -0.92 -11.76 -9.64
C LYS A 140 -1.41 -12.97 -8.84
N ALA A 141 -1.58 -12.81 -7.51
CA ALA A 141 -2.24 -13.80 -6.66
C ALA A 141 -3.72 -13.96 -7.03
N GLU A 142 -4.26 -15.16 -6.82
CA GLU A 142 -5.67 -15.47 -7.10
C GLU A 142 -6.63 -15.01 -5.99
N GLY A 143 -6.15 -14.89 -4.76
CA GLY A 143 -6.93 -14.49 -3.59
C GLY A 143 -6.16 -13.56 -2.65
N PRO A 144 -6.84 -13.02 -1.64
CA PRO A 144 -8.27 -13.13 -1.32
C PRO A 144 -9.21 -12.46 -2.34
N VAL A 145 -10.51 -12.79 -2.28
CA VAL A 145 -11.52 -12.01 -3.00
C VAL A 145 -11.69 -10.67 -2.29
N ILE A 146 -11.46 -9.57 -3.01
CA ILE A 146 -11.58 -8.21 -2.47
C ILE A 146 -12.65 -7.46 -3.23
N THR A 147 -13.56 -6.82 -2.51
CA THR A 147 -14.48 -5.83 -3.07
C THR A 147 -14.39 -4.54 -2.29
N THR A 148 -14.44 -3.42 -2.99
CA THR A 148 -14.23 -2.11 -2.36
C THR A 148 -15.27 -1.09 -2.79
N GLN A 149 -15.46 -0.10 -1.92
CA GLN A 149 -16.17 1.13 -2.23
C GLN A 149 -15.28 2.31 -1.84
N CYS A 150 -15.07 3.24 -2.77
CA CYS A 150 -14.15 4.36 -2.58
C CYS A 150 -14.91 5.69 -2.51
N ILE A 151 -14.86 6.35 -1.38
CA ILE A 151 -15.64 7.56 -1.06
C ILE A 151 -14.68 8.71 -0.80
N ARG A 152 -14.89 9.87 -1.45
CA ARG A 152 -14.20 11.10 -1.13
C ARG A 152 -14.88 11.78 0.05
N VAL A 153 -14.10 12.15 1.07
CA VAL A 153 -14.60 12.76 2.30
C VAL A 153 -13.94 14.11 2.56
N PRO A 154 -14.58 15.01 3.35
CA PRO A 154 -14.05 16.35 3.63
C PRO A 154 -12.94 16.31 4.69
N VAL A 155 -11.86 15.63 4.39
CA VAL A 155 -10.64 15.52 5.19
C VAL A 155 -9.47 15.95 4.34
N GLN A 156 -8.54 16.76 4.88
CA GLN A 156 -7.41 17.25 4.11
C GLN A 156 -6.43 16.12 3.76
N ASP A 157 -5.93 15.42 4.75
CA ASP A 157 -4.96 14.32 4.63
C ASP A 157 -5.40 13.10 5.44
N GLY A 158 -4.97 11.91 5.04
CA GLY A 158 -5.28 10.66 5.69
C GLY A 158 -6.41 9.87 5.02
N HIS A 159 -6.08 8.66 4.55
CA HIS A 159 -7.07 7.72 4.04
C HIS A 159 -7.42 6.70 5.10
N THR A 160 -8.70 6.62 5.44
CA THR A 160 -9.25 5.65 6.39
C THR A 160 -9.94 4.53 5.62
N ALA A 161 -9.85 3.30 6.10
CA ALA A 161 -10.59 2.16 5.57
C ALA A 161 -11.40 1.47 6.68
N ALA A 162 -12.68 1.23 6.42
CA ALA A 162 -13.50 0.30 7.18
C ALA A 162 -13.45 -1.05 6.48
N VAL A 163 -12.97 -2.08 7.17
CA VAL A 163 -12.64 -3.38 6.59
C VAL A 163 -13.39 -4.49 7.30
N PHE A 164 -13.97 -5.39 6.52
CA PHE A 164 -14.57 -6.64 6.97
C PHE A 164 -13.81 -7.80 6.32
N MET A 165 -13.57 -8.87 7.06
CA MET A 165 -12.84 -10.01 6.54
C MET A 165 -13.39 -11.34 7.04
N THR A 166 -13.28 -12.36 6.19
CA THR A 166 -13.55 -13.75 6.54
C THR A 166 -12.31 -14.60 6.31
N PHE A 167 -12.22 -15.68 7.05
CA PHE A 167 -11.21 -16.72 6.87
C PHE A 167 -11.87 -18.02 6.36
N GLU A 168 -11.07 -18.97 5.98
CA GLU A 168 -11.60 -20.31 5.75
C GLU A 168 -12.04 -20.97 7.05
N GLU A 169 -13.01 -21.88 6.94
CA GLU A 169 -13.51 -22.62 8.08
C GLU A 169 -12.37 -23.33 8.84
N GLY A 170 -12.34 -23.13 10.14
CA GLY A 170 -11.30 -23.68 11.01
C GLY A 170 -9.96 -22.94 11.00
N LYS A 171 -9.81 -21.86 10.21
CA LYS A 171 -8.56 -21.08 10.11
C LYS A 171 -8.66 -19.67 10.70
N LYS A 172 -9.79 -19.31 11.30
CA LYS A 172 -10.01 -18.03 11.95
C LYS A 172 -9.07 -17.88 13.17
N PRO A 173 -8.14 -16.88 13.20
CA PRO A 173 -7.34 -16.60 14.38
C PRO A 173 -8.19 -15.93 15.47
N SER A 174 -7.71 -15.94 16.72
CA SER A 174 -8.35 -15.16 17.79
C SER A 174 -8.08 -13.65 17.61
N LYS A 175 -8.88 -12.81 18.24
CA LYS A 175 -8.68 -11.36 18.24
C LYS A 175 -7.30 -10.99 18.80
N GLU A 176 -6.90 -11.63 19.91
CA GLU A 176 -5.62 -11.42 20.57
C GLU A 176 -4.45 -11.76 19.64
N GLU A 177 -4.59 -12.86 18.90
CA GLU A 177 -3.58 -13.29 17.93
C GLU A 177 -3.46 -12.30 16.77
N ILE A 178 -4.56 -11.80 16.24
CA ILE A 178 -4.55 -10.77 15.20
C ILE A 178 -3.82 -9.51 15.68
N ILE A 179 -4.15 -9.02 16.87
CA ILE A 179 -3.53 -7.82 17.45
C ILE A 179 -2.03 -8.04 17.68
N ARG A 180 -1.65 -9.23 18.18
CA ARG A 180 -0.25 -9.60 18.37
C ARG A 180 0.51 -9.57 17.03
N VAL A 181 -0.04 -10.21 16.00
CA VAL A 181 0.55 -10.25 14.65
C VAL A 181 0.74 -8.83 14.10
N TRP A 182 -0.23 -7.95 14.25
CA TRP A 182 -0.11 -6.58 13.79
C TRP A 182 0.98 -5.79 14.53
N ARG A 183 1.05 -5.92 15.85
CA ARG A 183 2.05 -5.22 16.68
C ARG A 183 3.47 -5.70 16.44
N GLU A 184 3.64 -6.97 16.15
CA GLU A 184 4.96 -7.60 15.94
C GLU A 184 5.42 -7.53 14.48
N PHE A 185 4.54 -7.10 13.56
CA PHE A 185 4.88 -7.10 12.14
C PHE A 185 6.03 -6.13 11.84
N SER A 186 7.05 -6.68 11.22
CA SER A 186 8.23 -5.96 10.73
C SER A 186 8.58 -6.44 9.33
N GLY A 187 9.13 -5.55 8.52
CA GLY A 187 9.56 -5.86 7.17
C GLY A 187 11.01 -5.45 6.90
N MET A 188 11.44 -5.65 5.67
CA MET A 188 12.82 -5.38 5.25
C MET A 188 13.30 -3.95 5.53
N PRO A 189 12.49 -2.89 5.40
CA PRO A 189 12.93 -1.54 5.75
C PRO A 189 13.36 -1.38 7.21
N GLN A 190 12.66 -2.02 8.15
CA GLN A 190 12.98 -2.03 9.57
C GLN A 190 14.25 -2.85 9.84
N GLU A 191 14.38 -4.02 9.21
CA GLU A 191 15.54 -4.90 9.31
C GLU A 191 16.82 -4.22 8.81
N LEU A 192 16.71 -3.45 7.73
CA LEU A 192 17.84 -2.70 7.14
C LEU A 192 18.07 -1.35 7.82
N GLY A 193 17.21 -0.90 8.71
CA GLY A 193 17.30 0.41 9.35
C GLY A 193 17.30 1.56 8.35
N LEU A 194 16.41 1.51 7.34
CA LEU A 194 16.35 2.54 6.30
C LEU A 194 15.99 3.91 6.92
N PRO A 195 16.52 5.03 6.39
CA PRO A 195 16.38 6.36 6.99
C PRO A 195 14.94 6.81 7.28
N ASN A 196 14.01 6.49 6.37
CA ASN A 196 12.60 6.82 6.53
C ASN A 196 11.72 5.63 6.94
N ALA A 197 12.31 4.48 7.27
CA ALA A 197 11.54 3.36 7.77
C ALA A 197 10.93 3.68 9.14
N PRO A 198 9.60 3.47 9.33
CA PRO A 198 9.00 3.57 10.66
C PRO A 198 9.64 2.53 11.58
N LYS A 199 9.87 2.89 12.83
CA LYS A 199 10.41 1.93 13.84
C LYS A 199 9.41 0.83 14.10
N HIS A 200 8.15 1.20 14.24
CA HIS A 200 7.02 0.29 14.38
C HIS A 200 6.05 0.57 13.23
N PHE A 201 6.01 -0.33 12.25
CA PHE A 201 5.26 -0.10 11.03
C PHE A 201 3.75 -0.03 11.26
N ILE A 202 3.21 -0.92 12.09
CA ILE A 202 1.79 -0.99 12.42
C ILE A 202 1.61 -0.74 13.90
N GLN A 203 0.75 0.22 14.29
CA GLN A 203 0.23 0.31 15.64
C GLN A 203 -1.22 -0.16 15.70
N TYR A 204 -1.60 -0.78 16.81
CA TYR A 204 -2.98 -1.09 17.14
C TYR A 204 -3.42 -0.27 18.35
N LEU A 205 -4.51 0.48 18.19
CA LEU A 205 -5.10 1.37 19.19
C LEU A 205 -6.30 0.68 19.82
N GLU A 206 -6.32 0.64 21.17
CA GLU A 206 -7.35 -0.06 21.93
C GLU A 206 -8.61 0.79 22.15
N GLU A 207 -8.47 2.12 22.04
CA GLU A 207 -9.56 3.04 22.30
C GLU A 207 -10.68 2.91 21.26
N ASP A 208 -11.93 2.91 21.72
CA ASP A 208 -13.09 2.69 20.87
C ASP A 208 -13.32 3.76 19.79
N ASN A 209 -12.72 4.92 19.92
CA ASN A 209 -12.84 6.02 18.97
C ASN A 209 -11.56 6.25 18.12
N ARG A 210 -10.67 5.27 18.05
CA ARG A 210 -9.40 5.34 17.30
C ARG A 210 -9.31 4.24 16.23
N PRO A 211 -8.59 4.47 15.12
CA PRO A 211 -7.80 5.66 14.79
C PRO A 211 -8.67 6.85 14.34
N GLN A 212 -8.19 8.05 14.63
CA GLN A 212 -8.74 9.32 14.13
C GLN A 212 -7.69 10.03 13.27
N VAL A 213 -8.13 10.61 12.14
CA VAL A 213 -7.21 11.31 11.22
C VAL A 213 -6.43 12.40 11.95
N SER A 214 -7.11 13.26 12.72
CA SER A 214 -6.47 14.39 13.42
C SER A 214 -5.44 14.01 14.48
N LEU A 215 -5.50 12.76 14.97
CA LEU A 215 -4.63 12.27 16.04
C LEU A 215 -3.55 11.31 15.52
N ASP A 216 -3.87 10.51 14.50
CA ASP A 216 -3.09 9.32 14.16
C ASP A 216 -2.45 9.35 12.77
N VAL A 217 -2.83 10.30 11.90
CA VAL A 217 -2.33 10.34 10.52
C VAL A 217 -0.81 10.48 10.45
N ASN A 218 -0.21 11.17 11.41
CA ASN A 218 1.23 11.41 11.47
C ASN A 218 2.02 10.34 12.27
N TYR A 219 1.40 9.22 12.61
CA TYR A 219 2.12 8.13 13.26
C TYR A 219 3.39 7.76 12.50
N GLU A 220 4.53 7.65 13.22
CA GLU A 220 5.85 7.42 12.62
C GLU A 220 6.16 8.40 11.46
N ASN A 221 5.90 9.69 11.69
CA ASN A 221 6.05 10.77 10.68
C ASN A 221 5.22 10.55 9.40
N GLY A 222 4.09 9.86 9.50
CA GLY A 222 3.21 9.51 8.38
C GLY A 222 3.66 8.29 7.56
N PHE A 223 4.70 7.57 8.00
CA PHE A 223 5.15 6.31 7.36
C PHE A 223 4.50 5.07 7.98
N GLY A 224 3.98 5.16 9.19
CA GLY A 224 3.29 4.06 9.85
C GLY A 224 1.82 3.92 9.45
N VAL A 225 1.22 2.84 9.88
CA VAL A 225 -0.20 2.51 9.71
C VAL A 225 -0.84 2.35 11.07
N SER A 226 -1.97 3.02 11.29
CA SER A 226 -2.73 2.94 12.53
C SER A 226 -3.96 2.07 12.34
N LEU A 227 -4.09 1.04 13.17
CA LEU A 227 -5.24 0.13 13.17
C LEU A 227 -5.97 0.24 14.51
N GLY A 228 -7.27 -0.03 14.48
CA GLY A 228 -8.09 -0.09 15.68
C GLY A 228 -9.44 -0.70 15.39
N ARG A 229 -10.29 -0.74 16.42
CA ARG A 229 -11.66 -1.24 16.28
C ARG A 229 -11.77 -2.68 15.79
N LEU A 230 -10.81 -3.56 16.06
CA LEU A 230 -10.91 -4.98 15.75
C LEU A 230 -11.99 -5.61 16.64
N ARG A 231 -13.00 -6.17 16.04
CA ARG A 231 -14.11 -6.82 16.72
C ARG A 231 -14.77 -7.87 15.83
N GLU A 232 -15.45 -8.81 16.44
CA GLU A 232 -16.29 -9.76 15.72
C GLU A 232 -17.40 -9.07 14.94
N ASP A 233 -17.81 -9.68 13.85
CA ASP A 233 -18.89 -9.20 13.01
C ASP A 233 -20.04 -10.24 12.96
N THR A 234 -21.24 -9.80 12.60
CA THR A 234 -22.41 -10.66 12.49
C THR A 234 -22.55 -11.37 11.15
N VAL A 235 -21.84 -10.89 10.12
CA VAL A 235 -21.88 -11.42 8.74
C VAL A 235 -20.52 -11.97 8.35
N PHE A 236 -19.46 -11.26 8.72
CA PHE A 236 -18.07 -11.65 8.51
C PHE A 236 -17.44 -12.17 9.80
N ASP A 237 -16.21 -12.66 9.76
CA ASP A 237 -15.51 -13.09 10.96
C ASP A 237 -15.09 -11.91 11.84
N TYR A 238 -14.48 -10.89 11.20
CA TYR A 238 -13.99 -9.69 11.88
C TYR A 238 -14.17 -8.44 11.03
N LYS A 239 -14.19 -7.31 11.73
CA LYS A 239 -14.09 -5.97 11.14
C LYS A 239 -13.12 -5.10 11.93
N PHE A 240 -12.45 -4.19 11.23
CA PHE A 240 -11.51 -3.25 11.83
C PHE A 240 -11.48 -1.94 11.04
N VAL A 241 -10.76 -0.95 11.57
CA VAL A 241 -10.52 0.32 10.89
C VAL A 241 -9.00 0.52 10.76
N GLY A 242 -8.56 0.93 9.58
CA GLY A 242 -7.19 1.28 9.30
C GLY A 242 -7.06 2.72 8.79
N LEU A 243 -5.92 3.35 9.07
CA LEU A 243 -5.58 4.71 8.67
C LEU A 243 -4.13 4.78 8.23
N SER A 244 -3.88 5.46 7.11
CA SER A 244 -2.53 5.79 6.64
C SER A 244 -2.46 7.20 6.05
N HIS A 245 -1.28 7.82 6.08
CA HIS A 245 -1.06 9.12 5.46
C HIS A 245 -0.92 8.97 3.94
N ASN A 246 -1.88 9.49 3.20
CA ASN A 246 -1.99 9.29 1.75
C ASN A 246 -0.94 10.01 0.92
N THR A 247 -0.38 11.13 1.40
CA THR A 247 0.65 11.89 0.67
C THR A 247 2.07 11.54 1.11
N VAL A 248 2.27 11.11 2.35
CA VAL A 248 3.56 10.59 2.83
C VAL A 248 3.68 9.12 2.48
N ARG A 249 3.13 8.22 3.30
CA ARG A 249 3.16 6.76 3.04
C ARG A 249 2.56 6.42 1.67
N GLY A 250 1.42 7.02 1.39
CA GLY A 250 0.63 6.77 0.19
C GLY A 250 1.19 7.37 -1.09
N ALA A 251 2.16 8.29 -1.06
CA ALA A 251 2.69 8.93 -2.26
C ALA A 251 4.21 9.19 -2.17
N ALA A 252 4.64 10.43 -2.06
CA ALA A 252 6.05 10.83 -2.21
C ALA A 252 6.99 10.14 -1.20
N GLY A 253 6.61 10.08 0.07
CA GLY A 253 7.41 9.40 1.10
C GLY A 253 7.58 7.91 0.81
N GLY A 254 6.51 7.23 0.39
CA GLY A 254 6.59 5.83 -0.02
C GLY A 254 7.54 5.60 -1.21
N ALA A 255 7.59 6.52 -2.17
CA ALA A 255 8.55 6.46 -3.27
C ALA A 255 10.00 6.68 -2.79
N VAL A 256 10.21 7.59 -1.84
CA VAL A 256 11.54 7.77 -1.21
C VAL A 256 11.97 6.50 -0.49
N LEU A 257 11.10 5.88 0.29
CA LEU A 257 11.40 4.62 0.98
C LEU A 257 11.73 3.48 0.01
N ILE A 258 11.07 3.41 -1.16
CA ILE A 258 11.43 2.48 -2.23
C ILE A 258 12.84 2.78 -2.75
N ALA A 259 13.19 4.04 -2.98
CA ALA A 259 14.52 4.42 -3.44
C ALA A 259 15.61 4.08 -2.41
N GLU A 260 15.35 4.25 -1.12
CA GLU A 260 16.23 3.83 -0.02
C GLU A 260 16.44 2.30 -0.02
N LEU A 261 15.36 1.54 -0.20
CA LEU A 261 15.43 0.08 -0.31
C LEU A 261 16.27 -0.34 -1.53
N LEU A 262 16.04 0.27 -2.68
CA LEU A 262 16.79 0.00 -3.91
C LEU A 262 18.28 0.29 -3.75
N LYS A 263 18.62 1.38 -3.04
CA LYS A 263 20.02 1.71 -2.72
C LYS A 263 20.62 0.69 -1.75
N ALA A 264 19.92 0.35 -0.68
CA ALA A 264 20.41 -0.62 0.31
C ALA A 264 20.63 -2.02 -0.28
N LYS A 265 19.79 -2.43 -1.23
CA LYS A 265 19.93 -3.69 -1.98
C LYS A 265 20.89 -3.64 -3.17
N GLY A 266 21.55 -2.50 -3.43
CA GLY A 266 22.55 -2.35 -4.50
C GLY A 266 21.98 -2.18 -5.90
N TYR A 267 20.69 -1.98 -6.08
CA TYR A 267 20.10 -1.66 -7.39
C TYR A 267 20.45 -0.24 -7.86
N ILE A 268 20.57 0.70 -6.94
CA ILE A 268 21.02 2.07 -7.19
C ILE A 268 22.45 2.22 -6.69
N THR A 269 23.36 2.53 -7.61
CA THR A 269 24.78 2.76 -7.31
C THR A 269 25.20 4.17 -7.73
N ALA A 270 26.25 4.72 -7.12
CA ALA A 270 26.85 5.97 -7.59
C ALA A 270 27.32 5.85 -9.04
N LYS A 271 27.30 6.98 -9.76
CA LYS A 271 27.88 7.07 -11.11
C LYS A 271 29.40 7.09 -11.04
#